data_ca2d26b7bc91118eba6b517f647b1fa1
#
_entry.id   ca2d26b7bc91118eba6b517f647b1fa1
#
_cell.length_a   1.000
_cell.length_b   1.000
_cell.length_c   1.000
_cell.angle_alpha   90.00
_cell.angle_beta   90.00
_cell.angle_gamma   90.00
#
_symmetry.space_group_name_H-M   'P 1'
#
loop_
_entity.id
_entity.type
_entity.pdbx_description
1 polymer ?
#
loop_
_entity_poly.entity_id
_entity_poly.type
_entity_poly.pdbx_seq_one_letter_code
_entity_poly.pdbx_strand_id
1 'polypeptide(L)'
;MKKILILAMFVVVAVGLMSVAGAAEEKKALQLDGSTTVGPVGDAFAEAFIKEKGCSITVKKTGSGDGVAALIDGRCDIAMSSRYLKPEEYKRAVDANVFPVAHVIAMDGVCVIVHPSNPVKELTGAQVADIYMGKIKNWKELGGSDMPIVAISRDTSSGTYEVFHEKVLKKQNMDAAVEYVNANPQAHARVKSTAGAIAYVGLGFLDSNVKALKIDGIMPTRQTIAQGAYLVSRPLFLFTNGYPKLGSLTHAFCIFYLTEEGQSIVEAKGFVSLTSY
;
A
#
# COMPACT_ATOMS: atom_id res chain seq x y z
N MET A 1 71.86 38.74 1.60
CA MET A 1 71.29 37.45 1.10
C MET A 1 70.41 36.80 2.16
N LYS A 2 69.41 37.49 2.71
CA LYS A 2 68.47 36.94 3.71
C LYS A 2 66.99 37.40 3.51
N LYS A 3 66.62 37.86 2.29
CA LYS A 3 65.23 38.34 2.04
C LYS A 3 64.50 37.59 0.92
N ILE A 4 65.06 36.51 0.37
CA ILE A 4 64.44 35.74 -0.75
C ILE A 4 63.83 34.40 -0.29
N LEU A 5 64.05 33.99 1.00
CA LEU A 5 63.62 32.68 1.47
C LEU A 5 62.26 32.68 2.18
N ILE A 6 61.55 33.79 2.32
CA ILE A 6 60.26 33.90 3.01
C ILE A 6 59.06 33.95 2.03
N LEU A 7 59.29 34.17 0.75
CA LEU A 7 58.23 34.28 -0.24
C LEU A 7 57.82 32.93 -0.89
N ALA A 8 58.64 31.87 -0.71
CA ALA A 8 58.37 30.55 -1.27
C ALA A 8 57.50 29.65 -0.41
N MET A 9 57.27 30.01 0.89
CA MET A 9 56.55 29.17 1.85
C MET A 9 55.06 29.50 1.98
N PHE A 10 54.61 30.60 1.37
CA PHE A 10 53.16 30.99 1.38
C PHE A 10 52.36 30.56 0.15
N VAL A 11 52.99 30.04 -0.91
CA VAL A 11 52.31 29.58 -2.10
C VAL A 11 51.92 28.10 -2.07
N VAL A 12 52.53 27.30 -1.18
CA VAL A 12 52.22 25.83 -1.10
C VAL A 12 51.03 25.49 -0.18
N VAL A 13 50.56 26.43 0.66
CA VAL A 13 49.43 26.17 1.58
C VAL A 13 48.05 26.53 0.94
N ALA A 14 48.04 27.25 -0.17
CA ALA A 14 46.77 27.68 -0.84
C ALA A 14 46.22 26.69 -1.87
N VAL A 15 46.92 25.59 -2.19
CA VAL A 15 46.49 24.58 -3.18
C VAL A 15 45.92 23.32 -2.53
N GLY A 16 45.95 23.20 -1.22
CA GLY A 16 45.55 21.99 -0.46
C GLY A 16 44.10 21.95 0.04
N LEU A 17 43.26 22.94 -0.26
CA LEU A 17 41.86 23.01 0.23
C LEU A 17 40.82 23.16 -0.87
N MET A 18 41.04 22.60 -2.05
CA MET A 18 39.95 22.18 -2.89
C MET A 18 39.52 20.77 -2.39
N SER A 19 38.85 20.74 -1.25
CA SER A 19 38.00 19.62 -0.88
C SER A 19 37.02 19.47 -2.03
N VAL A 20 37.20 18.42 -2.80
CA VAL A 20 36.15 17.87 -3.67
C VAL A 20 34.99 17.50 -2.73
N ALA A 21 34.16 18.46 -2.37
CA ALA A 21 32.79 18.20 -2.04
C ALA A 21 32.21 17.69 -3.36
N GLY A 22 32.37 16.40 -3.60
CA GLY A 22 31.58 15.70 -4.61
C GLY A 22 30.14 15.96 -4.24
N ALA A 23 29.51 16.92 -4.89
CA ALA A 23 28.08 17.10 -4.86
C ALA A 23 27.55 15.73 -5.30
N ALA A 24 27.04 14.94 -4.35
CA ALA A 24 26.34 13.70 -4.69
C ALA A 24 25.25 14.15 -5.67
N GLU A 25 25.31 13.66 -6.89
CA GLU A 25 24.40 14.02 -7.97
C GLU A 25 22.97 13.81 -7.44
N GLU A 26 22.20 14.87 -7.40
CA GLU A 26 20.88 14.84 -6.78
C GLU A 26 20.02 13.86 -7.56
N LYS A 27 19.52 12.82 -6.91
CA LYS A 27 18.74 11.76 -7.55
C LYS A 27 17.49 12.38 -8.20
N LYS A 28 17.42 12.32 -9.52
CA LYS A 28 16.30 12.88 -10.32
C LYS A 28 15.22 11.86 -10.63
N ALA A 29 15.34 10.63 -10.17
CA ALA A 29 14.40 9.55 -10.44
C ALA A 29 14.11 8.76 -9.15
N LEU A 30 12.86 8.32 -8.99
CA LEU A 30 12.41 7.42 -7.93
C LEU A 30 11.73 6.19 -8.52
N GLN A 31 11.92 5.06 -7.87
CA GLN A 31 11.22 3.82 -8.16
C GLN A 31 10.39 3.42 -6.95
N LEU A 32 9.07 3.36 -7.14
CA LEU A 32 8.12 2.82 -6.18
C LEU A 32 7.71 1.43 -6.65
N ASP A 33 7.60 0.49 -5.70
CA ASP A 33 7.08 -0.85 -6.01
C ASP A 33 6.19 -1.37 -4.87
N GLY A 34 5.21 -2.20 -5.18
CA GLY A 34 4.45 -2.94 -4.17
C GLY A 34 2.94 -2.91 -4.29
N SER A 35 2.28 -2.52 -3.22
CA SER A 35 0.84 -2.67 -3.01
C SER A 35 -0.02 -2.16 -4.16
N THR A 36 -0.88 -3.05 -4.71
CA THR A 36 -1.92 -2.64 -5.66
C THR A 36 -3.02 -1.81 -5.01
N THR A 37 -3.13 -1.81 -3.67
CA THR A 37 -4.06 -0.94 -2.93
C THR A 37 -3.52 0.48 -2.83
N VAL A 38 -2.24 0.64 -2.51
CA VAL A 38 -1.57 1.94 -2.42
C VAL A 38 -1.33 2.54 -3.81
N GLY A 39 -1.22 1.69 -4.83
CA GLY A 39 -0.89 2.07 -6.21
C GLY A 39 -1.62 3.30 -6.74
N PRO A 40 -2.96 3.41 -6.66
CA PRO A 40 -3.69 4.60 -7.12
C PRO A 40 -3.28 5.91 -6.44
N VAL A 41 -2.91 5.87 -5.15
CA VAL A 41 -2.37 7.03 -4.42
C VAL A 41 -0.94 7.30 -4.87
N GLY A 42 -0.11 6.24 -4.99
CA GLY A 42 1.26 6.32 -5.48
C GLY A 42 1.35 6.93 -6.89
N ASP A 43 0.48 6.51 -7.81
CA ASP A 43 0.39 7.08 -9.16
C ASP A 43 0.05 8.57 -9.11
N ALA A 44 -0.95 8.97 -8.31
CA ALA A 44 -1.39 10.36 -8.23
C ALA A 44 -0.36 11.25 -7.53
N PHE A 45 0.31 10.76 -6.49
CA PHE A 45 1.44 11.45 -5.87
C PHE A 45 2.59 11.63 -6.88
N ALA A 46 2.91 10.58 -7.64
CA ALA A 46 3.94 10.66 -8.67
C ALA A 46 3.60 11.69 -9.75
N GLU A 47 2.36 11.71 -10.22
CA GLU A 47 1.89 12.68 -11.22
C GLU A 47 2.02 14.13 -10.72
N ALA A 48 1.54 14.42 -9.51
CA ALA A 48 1.64 15.74 -8.90
C ALA A 48 3.12 16.15 -8.72
N PHE A 49 3.95 15.25 -8.25
CA PHE A 49 5.35 15.49 -7.95
C PHE A 49 6.21 15.68 -9.21
N ILE A 50 5.97 14.90 -10.27
CA ILE A 50 6.62 15.05 -11.58
C ILE A 50 6.33 16.43 -12.16
N LYS A 51 5.06 16.86 -12.07
CA LYS A 51 4.64 18.18 -12.56
C LYS A 51 5.32 19.33 -11.79
N GLU A 52 5.45 19.20 -10.48
CA GLU A 52 6.05 20.23 -9.62
C GLU A 52 7.59 20.28 -9.73
N LYS A 53 8.25 19.13 -9.71
CA LYS A 53 9.71 19.02 -9.55
C LYS A 53 10.47 18.68 -10.81
N GLY A 54 9.78 18.32 -11.90
CA GLY A 54 10.45 17.92 -13.16
C GLY A 54 11.31 16.66 -13.04
N CYS A 55 10.96 15.76 -12.10
CA CYS A 55 11.66 14.50 -11.85
C CYS A 55 11.02 13.33 -12.63
N SER A 56 11.61 12.13 -12.54
CA SER A 56 11.04 10.88 -13.08
C SER A 56 10.65 9.96 -11.94
N ILE A 57 9.39 9.49 -11.92
CA ILE A 57 8.91 8.56 -10.91
C ILE A 57 8.21 7.39 -11.60
N THR A 58 8.65 6.18 -11.28
CA THR A 58 8.04 4.93 -11.78
C THR A 58 7.31 4.24 -10.64
N VAL A 59 6.05 3.87 -10.87
CA VAL A 59 5.21 3.16 -9.89
C VAL A 59 4.85 1.78 -10.41
N LYS A 60 5.36 0.73 -9.75
CA LYS A 60 5.03 -0.68 -10.02
C LYS A 60 4.05 -1.20 -8.98
N LYS A 61 3.10 -2.02 -9.40
CA LYS A 61 2.01 -2.54 -8.55
C LYS A 61 2.04 -4.06 -8.53
N THR A 62 3.03 -4.62 -7.83
CA THR A 62 3.34 -6.04 -7.79
C THR A 62 2.68 -6.79 -6.63
N GLY A 63 2.45 -6.11 -5.51
CA GLY A 63 1.96 -6.65 -4.24
C GLY A 63 2.80 -6.13 -3.08
N SER A 64 2.23 -6.07 -1.86
CA SER A 64 2.95 -5.53 -0.69
C SER A 64 4.20 -6.34 -0.35
N GLY A 65 4.12 -7.67 -0.42
CA GLY A 65 5.26 -8.54 -0.16
C GLY A 65 6.38 -8.37 -1.18
N ASP A 66 6.02 -8.25 -2.47
CA ASP A 66 7.00 -8.03 -3.55
C ASP A 66 7.66 -6.66 -3.44
N GLY A 67 6.90 -5.61 -3.07
CA GLY A 67 7.45 -4.28 -2.82
C GLY A 67 8.42 -4.25 -1.65
N VAL A 68 8.08 -4.91 -0.54
CA VAL A 68 9.00 -5.06 0.62
C VAL A 68 10.26 -5.82 0.20
N ALA A 69 10.12 -6.91 -0.56
CA ALA A 69 11.27 -7.64 -1.10
C ALA A 69 12.11 -6.74 -2.02
N ALA A 70 11.49 -5.96 -2.90
CA ALA A 70 12.19 -5.04 -3.78
C ALA A 70 12.99 -3.97 -3.01
N LEU A 71 12.44 -3.45 -1.90
CA LEU A 71 13.16 -2.51 -1.03
C LEU A 71 14.38 -3.17 -0.38
N ILE A 72 14.20 -4.37 0.16
CA ILE A 72 15.30 -5.13 0.81
C ILE A 72 16.42 -5.44 -0.19
N ASP A 73 16.05 -5.80 -1.42
CA ASP A 73 16.99 -6.14 -2.49
C ASP A 73 17.58 -4.89 -3.19
N GLY A 74 17.21 -3.67 -2.78
CA GLY A 74 17.66 -2.42 -3.40
C GLY A 74 17.13 -2.18 -4.82
N ARG A 75 16.03 -2.84 -5.21
CA ARG A 75 15.39 -2.73 -6.54
C ARG A 75 14.36 -1.61 -6.64
N CYS A 76 13.97 -1.02 -5.51
CA CYS A 76 13.16 0.20 -5.45
C CYS A 76 13.66 1.13 -4.34
N ASP A 77 13.26 2.39 -4.40
CA ASP A 77 13.57 3.40 -3.40
C ASP A 77 12.53 3.43 -2.28
N ILE A 78 11.30 3.15 -2.63
CA ILE A 78 10.14 3.23 -1.76
C ILE A 78 9.27 1.99 -2.01
N ALA A 79 9.01 1.21 -0.96
CA ALA A 79 8.04 0.14 -1.04
C ALA A 79 6.65 0.63 -0.62
N MET A 80 5.65 0.36 -1.44
CA MET A 80 4.24 0.57 -1.12
C MET A 80 3.68 -0.66 -0.42
N SER A 81 3.04 -0.49 0.74
CA SER A 81 2.44 -1.61 1.45
C SER A 81 1.09 -1.26 2.06
N SER A 82 0.17 -2.20 2.04
CA SER A 82 -1.15 -2.12 2.68
C SER A 82 -1.25 -3.01 3.92
N ARG A 83 -0.10 -3.29 4.54
CA ARG A 83 0.07 -3.98 5.82
C ARG A 83 1.40 -3.63 6.47
N TYR A 84 1.55 -3.92 7.73
CA TYR A 84 2.85 -3.89 8.40
C TYR A 84 3.82 -4.92 7.78
N LEU A 85 5.12 -4.72 7.98
CA LEU A 85 6.11 -5.75 7.68
C LEU A 85 5.87 -6.95 8.57
N LYS A 86 6.08 -8.16 8.01
CA LYS A 86 6.12 -9.40 8.79
C LYS A 86 7.42 -9.46 9.60
N PRO A 87 7.44 -10.14 10.74
CA PRO A 87 8.68 -10.29 11.55
C PRO A 87 9.85 -10.85 10.73
N GLU A 88 9.59 -11.85 9.86
CA GLU A 88 10.61 -12.44 8.99
C GLU A 88 11.10 -11.48 7.90
N GLU A 89 10.24 -10.60 7.37
CA GLU A 89 10.64 -9.56 6.42
C GLU A 89 11.52 -8.52 7.09
N TYR A 90 11.16 -8.09 8.31
CA TYR A 90 11.96 -7.16 9.09
C TYR A 90 13.34 -7.75 9.43
N LYS A 91 13.36 -9.01 9.88
CA LYS A 91 14.63 -9.71 10.15
C LYS A 91 15.49 -9.76 8.89
N ARG A 92 14.94 -10.19 7.75
CA ARG A 92 15.66 -10.24 6.46
C ARG A 92 16.18 -8.86 6.05
N ALA A 93 15.41 -7.80 6.28
CA ALA A 93 15.85 -6.44 6.00
C ALA A 93 17.08 -6.06 6.82
N VAL A 94 17.04 -6.29 8.15
CA VAL A 94 18.15 -5.99 9.05
C VAL A 94 19.40 -6.81 8.68
N ASP A 95 19.25 -8.10 8.38
CA ASP A 95 20.33 -8.98 7.94
C ASP A 95 20.99 -8.47 6.63
N ALA A 96 20.21 -7.76 5.78
CA ALA A 96 20.68 -7.13 4.55
C ALA A 96 21.16 -5.67 4.74
N ASN A 97 21.31 -5.18 5.98
CA ASN A 97 21.60 -3.77 6.30
C ASN A 97 20.56 -2.77 5.74
N VAL A 98 19.31 -3.19 5.61
CA VAL A 98 18.17 -2.34 5.29
C VAL A 98 17.36 -2.13 6.56
N PHE A 99 17.05 -0.88 6.88
CA PHE A 99 16.33 -0.49 8.11
C PHE A 99 14.99 0.16 7.74
N PRO A 100 13.92 -0.62 7.51
CA PRO A 100 12.66 -0.10 7.00
C PRO A 100 12.03 0.93 7.94
N VAL A 101 11.77 2.12 7.42
CA VAL A 101 11.01 3.18 8.10
C VAL A 101 9.65 3.29 7.46
N ALA A 102 8.61 3.24 8.30
CA ALA A 102 7.22 3.31 7.90
C ALA A 102 6.72 4.76 7.86
N HIS A 103 6.16 5.16 6.74
CA HIS A 103 5.41 6.42 6.57
C HIS A 103 3.94 6.04 6.34
N VAL A 104 3.09 6.30 7.33
CA VAL A 104 1.63 6.08 7.20
C VAL A 104 1.06 7.20 6.36
N ILE A 105 0.45 6.90 5.22
CA ILE A 105 -0.05 7.91 4.27
C ILE A 105 -1.57 8.04 4.22
N ALA A 106 -2.29 7.01 4.64
CA ALA A 106 -3.74 6.94 4.64
C ALA A 106 -4.23 5.80 5.55
N MET A 107 -5.54 5.81 5.86
CA MET A 107 -6.24 4.64 6.39
C MET A 107 -7.13 4.02 5.32
N ASP A 108 -7.32 2.71 5.41
CA ASP A 108 -8.08 1.90 4.46
C ASP A 108 -8.90 0.83 5.19
N GLY A 109 -9.97 0.35 4.56
CA GLY A 109 -10.73 -0.82 4.99
C GLY A 109 -10.73 -1.89 3.91
N VAL A 110 -10.53 -3.15 4.29
CA VAL A 110 -10.71 -4.29 3.38
C VAL A 110 -12.19 -4.61 3.32
N CYS A 111 -12.85 -4.09 2.29
CA CYS A 111 -14.29 -4.16 2.09
C CYS A 111 -14.70 -5.47 1.41
N VAL A 112 -15.60 -6.22 2.01
CA VAL A 112 -16.23 -7.39 1.37
C VAL A 112 -17.25 -6.90 0.36
N ILE A 113 -17.13 -7.35 -0.88
CA ILE A 113 -17.97 -6.93 -2.00
C ILE A 113 -18.66 -8.11 -2.68
N VAL A 114 -19.86 -7.85 -3.17
CA VAL A 114 -20.66 -8.78 -3.97
C VAL A 114 -21.24 -8.09 -5.20
N HIS A 115 -21.76 -8.87 -6.16
CA HIS A 115 -22.48 -8.32 -7.31
C HIS A 115 -23.67 -7.47 -6.85
N PRO A 116 -24.00 -6.34 -7.51
CA PRO A 116 -25.10 -5.46 -7.10
C PRO A 116 -26.46 -6.14 -7.00
N SER A 117 -26.74 -7.16 -7.81
CA SER A 117 -28.00 -7.93 -7.79
C SER A 117 -28.12 -8.91 -6.62
N ASN A 118 -27.03 -9.16 -5.87
CA ASN A 118 -27.09 -10.05 -4.70
C ASN A 118 -27.98 -9.41 -3.62
N PRO A 119 -29.05 -10.09 -3.11
CA PRO A 119 -29.97 -9.50 -2.13
C PRO A 119 -29.37 -9.39 -0.71
N VAL A 120 -28.32 -10.14 -0.40
CA VAL A 120 -27.65 -10.11 0.91
C VAL A 120 -27.04 -8.72 1.15
N LYS A 121 -27.28 -8.14 2.33
CA LYS A 121 -26.79 -6.79 2.69
C LYS A 121 -25.75 -6.80 3.79
N GLU A 122 -25.67 -7.90 4.54
CA GLU A 122 -24.86 -8.03 5.72
C GLU A 122 -24.42 -9.48 5.93
N LEU A 123 -23.20 -9.66 6.44
CA LEU A 123 -22.66 -10.92 6.91
C LEU A 123 -21.93 -10.70 8.23
N THR A 124 -21.86 -11.75 9.07
CA THR A 124 -20.89 -11.74 10.17
C THR A 124 -19.50 -12.06 9.67
N GLY A 125 -18.47 -11.65 10.41
CA GLY A 125 -17.09 -12.03 10.11
C GLY A 125 -16.89 -13.55 10.07
N ALA A 126 -17.62 -14.29 10.91
CA ALA A 126 -17.63 -15.76 10.92
C ALA A 126 -18.25 -16.34 9.62
N GLN A 127 -19.37 -15.79 9.14
CA GLN A 127 -19.98 -16.23 7.88
C GLN A 127 -19.06 -15.96 6.69
N VAL A 128 -18.39 -14.81 6.67
CA VAL A 128 -17.37 -14.52 5.63
C VAL A 128 -16.25 -15.56 5.68
N ALA A 129 -15.73 -15.88 6.87
CA ALA A 129 -14.71 -16.91 7.01
C ALA A 129 -15.21 -18.29 6.54
N ASP A 130 -16.42 -18.67 6.90
CA ASP A 130 -17.01 -19.96 6.50
C ASP A 130 -17.23 -20.08 4.99
N ILE A 131 -17.54 -19.00 4.30
CA ILE A 131 -17.55 -18.95 2.83
C ILE A 131 -16.18 -19.27 2.27
N TYR A 132 -15.14 -18.56 2.71
CA TYR A 132 -13.79 -18.76 2.18
C TYR A 132 -13.16 -20.10 2.59
N MET A 133 -13.62 -20.68 3.68
CA MET A 133 -13.24 -22.05 4.11
C MET A 133 -14.09 -23.14 3.42
N GLY A 134 -15.03 -22.78 2.55
CA GLY A 134 -15.86 -23.73 1.80
C GLY A 134 -16.93 -24.45 2.64
N LYS A 135 -17.27 -23.94 3.83
CA LYS A 135 -18.36 -24.49 4.67
C LYS A 135 -19.73 -24.00 4.21
N ILE A 136 -19.83 -22.76 3.72
CA ILE A 136 -21.00 -22.16 3.11
C ILE A 136 -20.72 -22.01 1.61
N LYS A 137 -21.53 -22.67 0.78
CA LYS A 137 -21.31 -22.75 -0.68
C LYS A 137 -22.46 -22.18 -1.52
N ASN A 138 -23.55 -21.81 -0.89
CA ASN A 138 -24.73 -21.29 -1.61
C ASN A 138 -25.29 -20.07 -0.87
N TRP A 139 -25.62 -19.02 -1.64
CA TRP A 139 -26.18 -17.79 -1.08
C TRP A 139 -27.50 -17.99 -0.33
N LYS A 140 -28.30 -19.04 -0.66
CA LYS A 140 -29.54 -19.34 0.07
C LYS A 140 -29.32 -19.65 1.56
N GLU A 141 -28.13 -20.17 1.91
CA GLU A 141 -27.78 -20.44 3.32
C GLU A 141 -27.65 -19.14 4.13
N LEU A 142 -27.52 -18.01 3.44
CA LEU A 142 -27.35 -16.67 4.00
C LEU A 142 -28.54 -15.74 3.69
N GLY A 143 -29.70 -16.31 3.32
CA GLY A 143 -30.91 -15.56 3.00
C GLY A 143 -30.88 -14.90 1.62
N GLY A 144 -29.95 -15.30 0.75
CA GLY A 144 -29.86 -14.89 -0.62
C GLY A 144 -30.61 -15.82 -1.58
N SER A 145 -30.38 -15.64 -2.88
CA SER A 145 -30.93 -16.49 -3.94
C SER A 145 -30.30 -17.88 -3.90
N ASP A 146 -31.01 -18.89 -4.44
CA ASP A 146 -30.41 -20.23 -4.65
C ASP A 146 -29.38 -20.16 -5.79
N MET A 147 -28.14 -19.83 -5.40
CA MET A 147 -27.03 -19.58 -6.32
C MET A 147 -25.72 -19.99 -5.65
N PRO A 148 -24.85 -20.74 -6.33
CA PRO A 148 -23.52 -21.06 -5.83
C PRO A 148 -22.70 -19.80 -5.55
N ILE A 149 -21.92 -19.84 -4.48
CA ILE A 149 -20.96 -18.78 -4.15
C ILE A 149 -19.67 -19.02 -4.92
N VAL A 150 -19.16 -17.97 -5.58
CA VAL A 150 -17.83 -17.92 -6.20
C VAL A 150 -16.95 -17.03 -5.34
N ALA A 151 -16.17 -17.64 -4.48
CA ALA A 151 -15.26 -16.90 -3.59
C ALA A 151 -13.97 -16.54 -4.32
N ILE A 152 -13.61 -15.25 -4.30
CA ILE A 152 -12.44 -14.69 -4.99
C ILE A 152 -11.51 -14.07 -3.95
N SER A 153 -10.29 -14.54 -3.91
CA SER A 153 -9.22 -14.06 -3.03
C SER A 153 -8.12 -13.35 -3.83
N ARG A 154 -7.20 -12.78 -3.08
CA ARG A 154 -5.96 -12.22 -3.60
C ARG A 154 -4.84 -13.25 -3.41
N ASP A 155 -3.79 -13.14 -4.20
CA ASP A 155 -2.58 -13.94 -4.04
C ASP A 155 -1.83 -13.64 -2.72
N THR A 156 -0.87 -14.47 -2.36
CA THR A 156 -0.14 -14.41 -1.09
C THR A 156 0.88 -13.25 -1.01
N SER A 157 1.21 -12.58 -2.13
CA SER A 157 2.04 -11.38 -2.11
C SER A 157 1.22 -10.14 -1.73
N SER A 158 -0.12 -10.25 -1.76
CA SER A 158 -1.05 -9.18 -1.46
C SER A 158 -1.12 -8.85 0.02
N GLY A 159 -0.84 -7.59 0.39
CA GLY A 159 -1.10 -7.12 1.75
C GLY A 159 -2.59 -7.13 2.12
N THR A 160 -3.49 -7.06 1.13
CA THR A 160 -4.94 -7.18 1.36
C THR A 160 -5.32 -8.62 1.72
N TYR A 161 -4.72 -9.61 1.06
CA TYR A 161 -4.84 -11.01 1.44
C TYR A 161 -4.38 -11.25 2.89
N GLU A 162 -3.19 -10.77 3.23
CA GLU A 162 -2.62 -10.98 4.57
C GLU A 162 -3.54 -10.44 5.68
N VAL A 163 -4.00 -9.20 5.53
CA VAL A 163 -4.89 -8.59 6.54
C VAL A 163 -6.23 -9.31 6.63
N PHE A 164 -6.80 -9.71 5.48
CA PHE A 164 -8.03 -10.51 5.44
C PHE A 164 -7.83 -11.88 6.07
N HIS A 165 -6.76 -12.57 5.71
CA HIS A 165 -6.39 -13.89 6.24
C HIS A 165 -6.16 -13.86 7.76
N GLU A 166 -5.53 -12.82 8.28
CA GLU A 166 -5.30 -12.66 9.70
C GLU A 166 -6.59 -12.30 10.45
N LYS A 167 -7.29 -11.25 10.01
CA LYS A 167 -8.41 -10.68 10.77
C LYS A 167 -9.71 -11.45 10.59
N VAL A 168 -9.99 -11.97 9.41
CA VAL A 168 -11.24 -12.68 9.08
C VAL A 168 -11.06 -14.19 9.24
N LEU A 169 -10.07 -14.78 8.57
CA LEU A 169 -9.85 -16.23 8.59
C LEU A 169 -9.10 -16.73 9.83
N LYS A 170 -8.57 -15.82 10.66
CA LYS A 170 -7.75 -16.22 11.84
C LYS A 170 -6.63 -17.18 11.46
N LYS A 171 -6.01 -16.94 10.28
CA LYS A 171 -4.92 -17.73 9.69
C LYS A 171 -5.31 -19.16 9.26
N GLN A 172 -6.61 -19.44 9.17
CA GLN A 172 -7.09 -20.73 8.64
C GLN A 172 -7.01 -20.75 7.11
N ASN A 173 -6.79 -21.92 6.54
CA ASN A 173 -6.65 -22.10 5.08
C ASN A 173 -7.99 -21.87 4.37
N MET A 174 -7.90 -21.29 3.18
CA MET A 174 -9.04 -21.21 2.27
C MET A 174 -9.30 -22.54 1.57
N ASP A 175 -10.54 -22.76 1.15
CA ASP A 175 -10.95 -23.90 0.34
C ASP A 175 -10.21 -23.88 -1.02
N ALA A 176 -9.92 -25.07 -1.56
CA ALA A 176 -9.24 -25.20 -2.84
C ALA A 176 -10.03 -24.63 -4.04
N ALA A 177 -11.35 -24.45 -3.89
CA ALA A 177 -12.21 -23.86 -4.91
C ALA A 177 -12.17 -22.32 -4.96
N VAL A 178 -11.47 -21.67 -4.03
CA VAL A 178 -11.32 -20.20 -4.04
C VAL A 178 -10.50 -19.77 -5.23
N GLU A 179 -11.01 -18.84 -6.03
CA GLU A 179 -10.28 -18.23 -7.15
C GLU A 179 -9.30 -17.17 -6.65
N TYR A 180 -8.11 -17.09 -7.25
CA TYR A 180 -7.09 -16.11 -6.86
C TYR A 180 -6.82 -15.11 -7.98
N VAL A 181 -6.68 -13.83 -7.60
CA VAL A 181 -6.35 -12.73 -8.52
C VAL A 181 -5.22 -11.85 -7.95
N ASN A 182 -4.45 -11.20 -8.82
CA ASN A 182 -3.24 -10.49 -8.41
C ASN A 182 -3.49 -9.03 -7.98
N ALA A 183 -4.64 -8.43 -8.32
CA ALA A 183 -4.89 -7.00 -8.06
C ALA A 183 -6.33 -6.70 -7.63
N ASN A 184 -6.55 -5.60 -6.88
CA ASN A 184 -7.88 -5.13 -6.53
C ASN A 184 -8.79 -4.90 -7.75
N PRO A 185 -8.33 -4.29 -8.86
CA PRO A 185 -9.16 -4.14 -10.06
C PRO A 185 -9.65 -5.46 -10.65
N GLN A 186 -8.84 -6.52 -10.56
CA GLN A 186 -9.25 -7.85 -11.04
C GLN A 186 -10.32 -8.48 -10.14
N ALA A 187 -10.18 -8.37 -8.81
CA ALA A 187 -11.21 -8.82 -7.88
C ALA A 187 -12.53 -8.07 -8.11
N HIS A 188 -12.46 -6.75 -8.24
CA HIS A 188 -13.61 -5.91 -8.56
C HIS A 188 -14.29 -6.31 -9.88
N ALA A 189 -13.52 -6.45 -10.97
CA ALA A 189 -14.05 -6.83 -12.28
C ALA A 189 -14.70 -8.22 -12.25
N ARG A 190 -14.13 -9.17 -11.49
CA ARG A 190 -14.68 -10.52 -11.36
C ARG A 190 -16.01 -10.51 -10.61
N VAL A 191 -16.17 -9.69 -9.57
CA VAL A 191 -17.45 -9.50 -8.86
C VAL A 191 -18.47 -8.82 -9.76
N LYS A 192 -18.09 -7.76 -10.48
CA LYS A 192 -18.95 -7.06 -11.42
C LYS A 192 -19.55 -7.99 -12.50
N SER A 193 -18.80 -8.98 -12.96
CA SER A 193 -19.20 -9.88 -14.04
C SER A 193 -19.86 -11.18 -13.59
N THR A 194 -19.97 -11.44 -12.28
CA THR A 194 -20.41 -12.75 -11.76
C THR A 194 -21.40 -12.58 -10.62
N ALA A 195 -22.69 -12.88 -10.87
CA ALA A 195 -23.78 -12.67 -9.91
C ALA A 195 -23.58 -13.39 -8.56
N GLY A 196 -22.97 -14.58 -8.55
CA GLY A 196 -22.68 -15.35 -7.34
C GLY A 196 -21.37 -15.00 -6.66
N ALA A 197 -20.61 -14.04 -7.16
CA ALA A 197 -19.28 -13.74 -6.64
C ALA A 197 -19.28 -12.98 -5.32
N ILE A 198 -18.28 -13.30 -4.49
CA ILE A 198 -17.85 -12.53 -3.32
C ILE A 198 -16.34 -12.33 -3.40
N ALA A 199 -15.87 -11.12 -3.10
CA ALA A 199 -14.46 -10.79 -3.01
C ALA A 199 -14.22 -9.75 -1.93
N TYR A 200 -12.98 -9.34 -1.77
CA TYR A 200 -12.60 -8.23 -0.90
C TYR A 200 -11.58 -7.31 -1.60
N VAL A 201 -11.78 -6.00 -1.41
CA VAL A 201 -10.94 -4.95 -2.00
C VAL A 201 -10.72 -3.82 -0.99
N GLY A 202 -9.74 -2.94 -1.24
CA GLY A 202 -9.61 -1.71 -0.47
C GLY A 202 -10.79 -0.75 -0.73
N LEU A 203 -11.08 0.13 0.24
CA LEU A 203 -12.19 1.10 0.21
C LEU A 203 -12.18 1.93 -1.08
N GLY A 204 -11.02 2.37 -1.54
CA GLY A 204 -10.86 3.18 -2.76
C GLY A 204 -11.25 2.47 -4.06
N PHE A 205 -11.63 1.18 -4.02
CA PHE A 205 -12.11 0.43 -5.18
C PHE A 205 -13.63 0.21 -5.17
N LEU A 206 -14.35 0.85 -4.24
CA LEU A 206 -15.82 0.79 -4.23
C LEU A 206 -16.40 1.79 -5.25
N ASP A 207 -17.30 1.29 -6.07
CA ASP A 207 -18.10 2.09 -7.00
C ASP A 207 -19.50 1.49 -7.17
N SER A 208 -20.31 2.03 -8.08
CA SER A 208 -21.67 1.56 -8.35
C SER A 208 -21.75 0.18 -9.03
N ASN A 209 -20.63 -0.39 -9.47
CA ASN A 209 -20.59 -1.70 -10.16
C ASN A 209 -20.49 -2.87 -9.17
N VAL A 210 -20.20 -2.60 -7.89
CA VAL A 210 -20.13 -3.61 -6.84
C VAL A 210 -20.87 -3.13 -5.61
N LYS A 211 -21.36 -4.07 -4.79
CA LYS A 211 -22.03 -3.75 -3.54
C LYS A 211 -21.17 -4.18 -2.35
N ALA A 212 -20.79 -3.23 -1.50
CA ALA A 212 -20.16 -3.52 -0.22
C ALA A 212 -21.19 -4.09 0.77
N LEU A 213 -20.78 -5.09 1.54
CA LEU A 213 -21.58 -5.66 2.62
C LEU A 213 -21.20 -5.02 3.97
N LYS A 214 -22.18 -4.90 4.86
CA LYS A 214 -21.86 -4.71 6.28
C LYS A 214 -21.23 -5.98 6.83
N ILE A 215 -20.26 -5.80 7.70
CA ILE A 215 -19.67 -6.90 8.46
C ILE A 215 -19.92 -6.64 9.94
N ASP A 216 -20.55 -7.60 10.62
CA ASP A 216 -20.99 -7.48 12.01
C ASP A 216 -21.78 -6.18 12.27
N GLY A 217 -22.71 -5.84 11.35
CA GLY A 217 -23.55 -4.65 11.42
C GLY A 217 -22.90 -3.35 10.95
N ILE A 218 -21.59 -3.33 10.67
CA ILE A 218 -20.82 -2.11 10.37
C ILE A 218 -20.53 -2.01 8.87
N MET A 219 -20.99 -0.91 8.24
CA MET A 219 -20.67 -0.59 6.84
C MET A 219 -19.23 -0.07 6.73
N PRO A 220 -18.44 -0.49 5.74
CA PRO A 220 -17.15 0.12 5.45
C PRO A 220 -17.34 1.52 4.86
N THR A 221 -17.20 2.52 5.71
CA THR A 221 -17.22 3.94 5.33
C THR A 221 -15.94 4.62 5.80
N ARG A 222 -15.63 5.79 5.25
CA ARG A 222 -14.47 6.57 5.74
C ARG A 222 -14.55 6.76 7.25
N GLN A 223 -15.71 7.13 7.78
CA GLN A 223 -15.92 7.36 9.20
C GLN A 223 -15.69 6.09 10.03
N THR A 224 -16.32 4.97 9.69
CA THR A 224 -16.18 3.72 10.46
C THR A 224 -14.77 3.13 10.41
N ILE A 225 -14.03 3.40 9.33
CA ILE A 225 -12.63 3.01 9.17
C ILE A 225 -11.72 3.93 9.98
N ALA A 226 -11.92 5.25 9.91
CA ALA A 226 -11.17 6.24 10.71
C ALA A 226 -11.29 5.97 12.22
N GLN A 227 -12.48 5.64 12.66
CA GLN A 227 -12.78 5.31 14.06
C GLN A 227 -12.31 3.91 14.50
N GLY A 228 -11.78 3.10 13.56
CA GLY A 228 -11.41 1.71 13.85
C GLY A 228 -12.59 0.79 14.15
N ALA A 229 -13.83 1.24 13.91
CA ALA A 229 -15.05 0.47 14.16
C ALA A 229 -15.23 -0.66 13.15
N TYR A 230 -14.81 -0.46 11.88
CA TYR A 230 -14.88 -1.52 10.87
C TYR A 230 -13.82 -2.58 11.11
N LEU A 231 -14.22 -3.86 11.15
CA LEU A 231 -13.37 -5.01 11.53
C LEU A 231 -12.00 -5.05 10.83
N VAL A 232 -11.96 -4.72 9.55
CA VAL A 232 -10.77 -4.91 8.72
C VAL A 232 -10.19 -3.55 8.29
N SER A 233 -10.12 -2.59 9.25
CA SER A 233 -9.41 -1.31 9.07
C SER A 233 -7.90 -1.49 9.18
N ARG A 234 -7.13 -0.73 8.38
CA ARG A 234 -5.66 -0.83 8.33
C ARG A 234 -5.02 0.47 7.85
N PRO A 235 -3.76 0.76 8.23
CA PRO A 235 -2.97 1.81 7.60
C PRO A 235 -2.43 1.40 6.23
N LEU A 236 -2.17 2.39 5.38
CA LEU A 236 -1.43 2.29 4.13
C LEU A 236 -0.07 2.95 4.30
N PHE A 237 0.98 2.33 3.77
CA PHE A 237 2.36 2.72 4.02
C PHE A 237 3.16 2.98 2.75
N LEU A 238 4.10 3.90 2.88
CA LEU A 238 5.35 3.91 2.14
C LEU A 238 6.45 3.46 3.10
N PHE A 239 7.35 2.57 2.66
CA PHE A 239 8.54 2.17 3.41
C PHE A 239 9.80 2.62 2.69
N THR A 240 10.76 3.17 3.44
CA THR A 240 12.09 3.55 2.96
C THR A 240 13.18 2.81 3.71
N ASN A 241 14.39 2.72 3.13
CA ASN A 241 15.57 2.24 3.86
C ASN A 241 16.15 3.39 4.68
N GLY A 242 15.93 3.37 5.98
CA GLY A 242 16.24 4.47 6.88
C GLY A 242 15.37 5.70 6.61
N TYR A 243 15.60 6.76 7.40
CA TYR A 243 15.01 8.07 7.09
C TYR A 243 15.69 8.66 5.87
N PRO A 244 14.95 9.08 4.83
CA PRO A 244 15.55 9.72 3.67
C PRO A 244 16.33 10.98 4.05
N LYS A 245 17.47 11.22 3.38
CA LYS A 245 18.27 12.42 3.59
C LYS A 245 17.40 13.67 3.40
N LEU A 246 17.42 14.58 4.37
CA LEU A 246 16.70 15.85 4.32
C LEU A 246 17.00 16.61 3.03
N GLY A 247 15.97 17.12 2.38
CA GLY A 247 16.07 17.83 1.11
C GLY A 247 16.21 16.95 -0.13
N SER A 248 16.43 15.63 0.02
CA SER A 248 16.47 14.72 -1.13
C SER A 248 15.08 14.55 -1.78
N LEU A 249 15.05 14.13 -3.04
CA LEU A 249 13.81 13.81 -3.76
C LEU A 249 12.98 12.74 -3.02
N THR A 250 13.64 11.70 -2.48
CA THR A 250 12.97 10.65 -1.68
C THR A 250 12.33 11.23 -0.43
N HIS A 251 13.04 12.11 0.30
CA HIS A 251 12.50 12.78 1.49
C HIS A 251 11.26 13.61 1.13
N ALA A 252 11.38 14.48 0.13
CA ALA A 252 10.29 15.34 -0.30
C ALA A 252 9.06 14.53 -0.73
N PHE A 253 9.26 13.43 -1.46
CA PHE A 253 8.16 12.54 -1.85
C PHE A 253 7.52 11.82 -0.65
N CYS A 254 8.33 11.32 0.29
CA CYS A 254 7.85 10.59 1.45
C CYS A 254 7.05 11.46 2.43
N ILE A 255 7.30 12.78 2.48
CA ILE A 255 6.54 13.70 3.34
C ILE A 255 5.40 14.42 2.62
N PHE A 256 5.24 14.23 1.31
CA PHE A 256 4.20 14.89 0.52
C PHE A 256 2.79 14.63 1.05
N TYR A 257 2.55 13.44 1.60
CA TYR A 257 1.26 13.13 2.23
C TYR A 257 0.91 14.02 3.44
N LEU A 258 1.89 14.71 4.04
CA LEU A 258 1.64 15.65 5.14
C LEU A 258 1.10 17.00 4.65
N THR A 259 1.09 17.22 3.34
CA THR A 259 0.53 18.44 2.74
C THR A 259 -0.99 18.30 2.56
N GLU A 260 -1.68 19.45 2.49
CA GLU A 260 -3.11 19.50 2.18
C GLU A 260 -3.41 18.86 0.80
N GLU A 261 -2.56 19.12 -0.20
CA GLU A 261 -2.66 18.51 -1.53
C GLU A 261 -2.53 16.99 -1.46
N GLY A 262 -1.54 16.48 -0.73
CA GLY A 262 -1.32 15.04 -0.57
C GLY A 262 -2.52 14.35 0.08
N GLN A 263 -3.11 14.92 1.14
CA GLN A 263 -4.30 14.36 1.78
C GLN A 263 -5.56 14.50 0.91
N SER A 264 -5.70 15.58 0.15
CA SER A 264 -6.77 15.74 -0.84
C SER A 264 -6.71 14.66 -1.94
N ILE A 265 -5.50 14.29 -2.39
CA ILE A 265 -5.29 13.17 -3.31
C ILE A 265 -5.73 11.85 -2.68
N VAL A 266 -5.37 11.58 -1.43
CA VAL A 266 -5.80 10.38 -0.70
C VAL A 266 -7.33 10.26 -0.69
N GLU A 267 -8.03 11.34 -0.37
CA GLU A 267 -9.50 11.39 -0.37
C GLU A 267 -10.10 11.22 -1.77
N ALA A 268 -9.53 11.88 -2.77
CA ALA A 268 -9.96 11.76 -4.16
C ALA A 268 -9.81 10.33 -4.70
N LYS A 269 -8.83 9.56 -4.18
CA LYS A 269 -8.67 8.12 -4.49
C LYS A 269 -9.57 7.22 -3.64
N GLY A 270 -10.46 7.76 -2.82
CA GLY A 270 -11.46 7.02 -2.04
C GLY A 270 -10.97 6.45 -0.72
N PHE A 271 -9.74 6.76 -0.30
CA PHE A 271 -9.20 6.34 0.99
C PHE A 271 -9.49 7.36 2.11
N VAL A 272 -9.08 7.05 3.31
CA VAL A 272 -9.30 7.89 4.49
C VAL A 272 -8.05 8.72 4.75
N SER A 273 -8.18 10.05 4.74
CA SER A 273 -7.09 10.96 5.10
C SER A 273 -6.72 10.83 6.58
N LEU A 274 -5.51 11.26 6.93
CA LEU A 274 -5.01 11.20 8.31
C LEU A 274 -5.43 12.41 9.15
N THR A 275 -5.98 13.44 8.53
CA THR A 275 -6.17 14.77 9.14
C THR A 275 -7.61 15.19 9.34
N SER A 276 -8.61 14.37 8.96
CA SER A 276 -9.98 14.85 8.78
C SER A 276 -11.06 14.15 9.60
N TYR A 277 -10.72 13.33 10.62
CA TYR A 277 -11.76 12.57 11.35
C TYR A 277 -11.56 12.59 12.85
#